data_dd91704237c0f67cbf4aa2b9bbd6b6d4
#
_entry.id   dd91704237c0f67cbf4aa2b9bbd6b6d4
#
_cell.length_a   1.000
_cell.length_b   1.000
_cell.length_c   1.000
_cell.angle_alpha   90.00
_cell.angle_beta   90.00
_cell.angle_gamma   90.00
#
_symmetry.space_group_name_H-M   'P 1'
#
loop_
_entity.id
_entity.type
_entity.pdbx_description
1 polymer ?
#
loop_
_entity_poly.entity_id
_entity_poly.type
_entity_poly.pdbx_seq_one_letter_code
_entity_poly.pdbx_strand_id
1 'polypeptide(L)'
;GILSAFALAFYTIQPVRLLRKYSAATVTGWGMLIGGIAFSFISKPWDFHGTWDLGTWSAFAYIVLFGSVIAFYFFLTSVTIIGAQTASLLCSVEPLSAAAVAVVWLNVSFGAMDWLGTLFILITIFLLTKGTKDKS
;
A
#
# COMPACT_ATOMS: atom_id res chain seq x y z
N GLY A 1 9.30 9.27 -2.79
CA GLY A 1 9.36 8.49 -1.55
C GLY A 1 8.76 9.23 -0.35
N ILE A 2 9.27 10.39 0.02
CA ILE A 2 8.83 11.16 1.22
C ILE A 2 7.35 11.56 1.09
N LEU A 3 6.94 12.08 -0.06
CA LEU A 3 5.55 12.47 -0.30
C LEU A 3 4.59 11.26 -0.22
N SER A 4 5.03 10.13 -0.74
CA SER A 4 4.28 8.86 -0.67
C SER A 4 4.14 8.36 0.77
N ALA A 5 5.21 8.47 1.58
CA ALA A 5 5.17 8.11 3.00
C ALA A 5 4.20 9.01 3.79
N PHE A 6 4.18 10.31 3.51
CA PHE A 6 3.21 11.26 4.09
C PHE A 6 1.77 10.90 3.71
N ALA A 7 1.52 10.60 2.44
CA ALA A 7 0.20 10.21 1.95
C ALA A 7 -0.27 8.90 2.61
N LEU A 8 0.62 7.91 2.76
CA LEU A 8 0.32 6.66 3.43
C LEU A 8 0.02 6.85 4.92
N ALA A 9 0.81 7.67 5.62
CA ALA A 9 0.56 7.99 7.03
C ALA A 9 -0.80 8.68 7.21
N PHE A 10 -1.11 9.66 6.38
CA PHE A 10 -2.40 10.34 6.38
C PHE A 10 -3.55 9.37 6.10
N TYR A 11 -3.40 8.52 5.08
CA TYR A 11 -4.38 7.48 4.73
C TYR A 11 -4.61 6.46 5.85
N THR A 12 -3.59 6.16 6.65
CA THR A 12 -3.69 5.18 7.74
C THR A 12 -4.35 5.78 9.00
N ILE A 13 -4.03 7.04 9.32
CA ILE A 13 -4.46 7.67 10.58
C ILE A 13 -5.84 8.33 10.44
N GLN A 14 -6.06 9.05 9.36
CA GLN A 14 -7.27 9.86 9.17
C GLN A 14 -8.56 9.02 9.10
N PRO A 15 -8.60 7.84 8.42
CA PRO A 15 -9.81 7.04 8.35
C PRO A 15 -10.25 6.40 9.67
N VAL A 16 -9.38 6.30 10.68
CA VAL A 16 -9.71 5.67 11.98
C VAL A 16 -10.99 6.27 12.59
N ARG A 17 -11.17 7.58 12.47
CA ARG A 17 -12.39 8.26 12.96
C ARG A 17 -13.62 7.93 12.11
N LEU A 18 -13.43 7.81 10.80
CA LEU A 18 -14.50 7.47 9.84
C LEU A 18 -14.91 6.01 9.96
N LEU A 19 -13.96 5.11 10.19
CA LEU A 19 -14.18 3.67 10.36
C LEU A 19 -14.97 3.32 11.64
N ARG A 20 -15.03 4.24 12.59
CA ARG A 20 -15.94 4.11 13.77
C ARG A 20 -17.40 4.35 13.41
N LYS A 21 -17.67 5.07 12.32
CA LYS A 21 -19.03 5.47 11.92
C LYS A 21 -19.49 4.80 10.63
N TYR A 22 -18.58 4.49 9.72
CA TYR A 22 -18.85 3.93 8.40
C TYR A 22 -18.08 2.64 8.17
N SER A 23 -18.60 1.77 7.30
CA SER A 23 -17.91 0.51 6.97
C SER A 23 -16.61 0.77 6.19
N ALA A 24 -15.65 -0.17 6.30
CA ALA A 24 -14.40 -0.10 5.55
C ALA A 24 -14.65 0.00 4.02
N ALA A 25 -15.66 -0.72 3.50
CA ALA A 25 -16.04 -0.66 2.09
C ALA A 25 -16.45 0.76 1.66
N THR A 26 -17.26 1.44 2.47
CA THR A 26 -17.72 2.82 2.18
C THR A 26 -16.53 3.79 2.17
N VAL A 27 -15.68 3.71 3.17
CA VAL A 27 -14.50 4.59 3.29
C VAL A 27 -13.52 4.36 2.14
N THR A 28 -13.25 3.10 1.79
CA THR A 28 -12.39 2.73 0.65
C THR A 28 -13.00 3.22 -0.67
N GLY A 29 -14.28 2.94 -0.92
CA GLY A 29 -14.94 3.31 -2.16
C GLY A 29 -14.94 4.82 -2.42
N TRP A 30 -15.31 5.62 -1.43
CA TRP A 30 -15.26 7.08 -1.53
C TRP A 30 -13.84 7.61 -1.67
N GLY A 31 -12.89 7.04 -0.93
CA GLY A 31 -11.48 7.41 -1.03
C GLY A 31 -10.91 7.16 -2.43
N MET A 32 -11.18 6.00 -3.02
CA MET A 32 -10.77 5.68 -4.39
C MET A 32 -11.45 6.56 -5.43
N LEU A 33 -12.73 6.84 -5.28
CA LEU A 33 -13.49 7.68 -6.21
C LEU A 33 -12.95 9.12 -6.21
N ILE A 34 -12.81 9.72 -5.04
CA ILE A 34 -12.28 11.08 -4.91
C ILE A 34 -10.83 11.15 -5.39
N GLY A 35 -9.99 10.19 -4.99
CA GLY A 35 -8.59 10.09 -5.41
C GLY A 35 -8.46 9.89 -6.92
N GLY A 36 -9.29 9.04 -7.53
CA GLY A 36 -9.33 8.81 -8.96
C GLY A 36 -9.72 10.06 -9.76
N ILE A 37 -10.76 10.78 -9.31
CA ILE A 37 -11.17 12.04 -9.93
C ILE A 37 -10.05 13.08 -9.82
N ALA A 38 -9.49 13.29 -8.63
CA ALA A 38 -8.42 14.25 -8.41
C ALA A 38 -7.18 13.93 -9.27
N PHE A 39 -6.79 12.65 -9.34
CA PHE A 39 -5.65 12.21 -10.13
C PHE A 39 -5.88 12.34 -11.65
N SER A 40 -7.12 12.20 -12.10
CA SER A 40 -7.50 12.37 -13.51
C SER A 40 -7.25 13.79 -14.03
N PHE A 41 -7.35 14.80 -13.17
CA PHE A 41 -7.01 16.17 -13.54
C PHE A 41 -5.50 16.41 -13.72
N ILE A 42 -4.67 15.62 -13.04
CA ILE A 42 -3.20 15.74 -13.08
C ILE A 42 -2.62 14.89 -14.21
N SER A 43 -3.07 13.65 -14.34
CA SER A 43 -2.44 12.61 -15.18
C SER A 43 -3.08 12.38 -16.53
N LYS A 44 -4.18 13.09 -16.88
CA LYS A 44 -4.91 12.98 -18.15
C LYS A 44 -5.01 11.52 -18.64
N PRO A 45 -5.77 10.65 -17.97
CA PRO A 45 -5.81 9.22 -18.27
C PRO A 45 -6.39 8.86 -19.66
N TRP A 46 -6.88 9.84 -20.40
CA TRP A 46 -7.36 9.68 -21.79
C TRP A 46 -6.28 9.85 -22.86
N ASP A 47 -5.04 10.19 -22.47
CA ASP A 47 -3.92 10.43 -23.39
C ASP A 47 -2.96 9.21 -23.44
N PHE A 48 -3.54 8.01 -23.50
CA PHE A 48 -2.78 6.77 -23.51
C PHE A 48 -2.34 6.39 -24.93
N HIS A 49 -1.03 6.30 -25.12
CA HIS A 49 -0.39 5.73 -26.30
C HIS A 49 -0.02 4.27 -26.02
N GLY A 50 -0.96 3.36 -26.16
CA GLY A 50 -0.74 1.93 -25.94
C GLY A 50 -1.73 1.05 -26.69
N THR A 51 -1.36 -0.19 -26.98
CA THR A 51 -2.26 -1.19 -27.55
C THR A 51 -3.07 -1.85 -26.42
N TRP A 52 -4.38 -1.70 -26.46
CA TRP A 52 -5.31 -2.30 -25.52
C TRP A 52 -5.84 -3.62 -26.08
N ASP A 53 -5.11 -4.70 -25.84
CA ASP A 53 -5.54 -6.05 -26.13
C ASP A 53 -6.27 -6.68 -24.94
N LEU A 54 -6.86 -7.86 -25.14
CA LEU A 54 -7.58 -8.57 -24.09
C LEU A 54 -6.67 -8.92 -22.89
N GLY A 55 -5.39 -9.20 -23.15
CA GLY A 55 -4.40 -9.46 -22.11
C GLY A 55 -4.17 -8.25 -21.22
N THR A 56 -3.99 -7.09 -21.81
CA THR A 56 -3.82 -5.81 -21.10
C THR A 56 -5.06 -5.47 -20.26
N TRP A 57 -6.26 -5.62 -20.81
CA TRP A 57 -7.49 -5.40 -20.07
C TRP A 57 -7.66 -6.36 -18.88
N SER A 58 -7.35 -7.64 -19.07
CA SER A 58 -7.44 -8.62 -17.98
C SER A 58 -6.42 -8.35 -16.88
N ALA A 59 -5.19 -8.00 -17.24
CA ALA A 59 -4.15 -7.62 -16.28
C ALA A 59 -4.52 -6.35 -15.51
N PHE A 60 -5.05 -5.34 -16.21
CA PHE A 60 -5.52 -4.10 -15.59
C PHE A 60 -6.67 -4.36 -14.61
N ALA A 61 -7.69 -5.13 -15.03
CA ALA A 61 -8.80 -5.50 -14.16
C ALA A 61 -8.35 -6.28 -12.93
N TYR A 62 -7.38 -7.21 -13.09
CA TYR A 62 -6.80 -7.96 -11.99
C TYR A 62 -6.08 -7.02 -10.99
N ILE A 63 -5.23 -6.13 -11.46
CA ILE A 63 -4.50 -5.17 -10.61
C ILE A 63 -5.47 -4.26 -9.87
N VAL A 64 -6.49 -3.72 -10.55
CA VAL A 64 -7.47 -2.84 -9.92
C VAL A 64 -8.28 -3.59 -8.87
N LEU A 65 -8.77 -4.79 -9.18
CA LEU A 65 -9.64 -5.54 -8.28
C LEU A 65 -8.87 -6.08 -7.07
N PHE A 66 -7.81 -6.84 -7.32
CA PHE A 66 -7.05 -7.52 -6.27
C PHE A 66 -5.99 -6.62 -5.64
N GLY A 67 -5.24 -5.87 -6.43
CA GLY A 67 -4.16 -5.00 -5.95
C GLY A 67 -4.64 -3.70 -5.32
N SER A 68 -5.86 -3.26 -5.63
CA SER A 68 -6.40 -2.02 -5.07
C SER A 68 -7.64 -2.27 -4.23
N VAL A 69 -8.80 -2.61 -4.82
CA VAL A 69 -10.08 -2.65 -4.10
C VAL A 69 -10.04 -3.63 -2.92
N ILE A 70 -9.66 -4.87 -3.18
CA ILE A 70 -9.63 -5.93 -2.17
C ILE A 70 -8.53 -5.65 -1.14
N ALA A 71 -7.33 -5.28 -1.57
CA ALA A 71 -6.20 -4.99 -0.69
C ALA A 71 -6.51 -3.86 0.29
N PHE A 72 -7.01 -2.73 -0.20
CA PHE A 72 -7.37 -1.59 0.66
C PHE A 72 -8.57 -1.88 1.57
N TYR A 73 -9.55 -2.65 1.11
CA TYR A 73 -10.64 -3.10 1.95
C TYR A 73 -10.14 -3.92 3.14
N PHE A 74 -9.30 -4.92 2.89
CA PHE A 74 -8.72 -5.74 3.96
C PHE A 74 -7.79 -4.93 4.86
N PHE A 75 -7.00 -4.01 4.31
CA PHE A 75 -6.15 -3.14 5.10
C PHE A 75 -6.96 -2.30 6.09
N LEU A 76 -7.98 -1.59 5.62
CA LEU A 76 -8.83 -0.77 6.50
C LEU A 76 -9.63 -1.61 7.50
N THR A 77 -10.06 -2.81 7.11
CA THR A 77 -10.69 -3.75 8.05
C THR A 77 -9.70 -4.18 9.13
N SER A 78 -8.45 -4.49 8.76
CA SER A 78 -7.40 -4.82 9.72
C SER A 78 -7.12 -3.66 10.68
N VAL A 79 -7.09 -2.43 10.19
CA VAL A 79 -6.93 -1.23 11.03
C VAL A 79 -8.00 -1.15 12.12
N THR A 80 -9.23 -1.58 11.85
CA THR A 80 -10.32 -1.58 12.86
C THR A 80 -10.13 -2.65 13.94
N ILE A 81 -9.45 -3.75 13.60
CA ILE A 81 -9.28 -4.91 14.50
C ILE A 81 -8.01 -4.77 15.33
N ILE A 82 -6.88 -4.50 14.68
CA ILE A 82 -5.54 -4.51 15.31
C ILE A 82 -4.97 -3.11 15.55
N GLY A 83 -5.68 -2.08 15.12
CA GLY A 83 -5.26 -0.68 15.21
C GLY A 83 -4.32 -0.24 14.10
N ALA A 84 -4.28 1.07 13.84
CA ALA A 84 -3.52 1.66 12.75
C ALA A 84 -2.00 1.43 12.88
N GLN A 85 -1.46 1.49 14.09
CA GLN A 85 -0.03 1.30 14.34
C GLN A 85 0.42 -0.11 13.98
N THR A 86 -0.29 -1.13 14.46
CA THR A 86 0.04 -2.53 14.17
C THR A 86 -0.16 -2.86 12.69
N ALA A 87 -1.25 -2.38 12.08
CA ALA A 87 -1.49 -2.56 10.65
C ALA A 87 -0.38 -1.94 9.79
N SER A 88 0.06 -0.72 10.12
CA SER A 88 1.16 -0.04 9.43
C SER A 88 2.50 -0.79 9.56
N LEU A 89 2.78 -1.37 10.74
CA LEU A 89 3.97 -2.20 10.94
C LEU A 89 3.95 -3.46 10.07
N LEU A 90 2.80 -4.11 9.97
CA LEU A 90 2.64 -5.30 9.12
C LEU A 90 2.82 -4.97 7.63
N CYS A 91 2.38 -3.79 7.17
CA CYS A 91 2.60 -3.33 5.80
C CYS A 91 4.08 -3.15 5.47
N SER A 92 4.96 -2.94 6.45
CA SER A 92 6.40 -2.87 6.21
C SER A 92 7.03 -4.18 5.72
N VAL A 93 6.31 -5.30 5.84
CA VAL A 93 6.72 -6.60 5.28
C VAL A 93 6.52 -6.64 3.76
N GLU A 94 5.63 -5.82 3.21
CA GLU A 94 5.33 -5.76 1.77
C GLU A 94 6.57 -5.51 0.90
N PRO A 95 7.37 -4.44 1.11
CA PRO A 95 8.57 -4.22 0.29
C PRO A 95 9.62 -5.33 0.45
N LEU A 96 9.69 -5.99 1.60
CA LEU A 96 10.59 -7.12 1.79
C LEU A 96 10.15 -8.35 1.00
N SER A 97 8.86 -8.66 1.01
CA SER A 97 8.30 -9.77 0.23
C SER A 97 8.41 -9.50 -1.27
N ALA A 98 8.15 -8.27 -1.71
CA ALA A 98 8.33 -7.86 -3.10
C ALA A 98 9.79 -8.00 -3.57
N ALA A 99 10.76 -7.59 -2.75
CA ALA A 99 12.18 -7.75 -3.03
C ALA A 99 12.58 -9.24 -3.12
N ALA A 100 12.10 -10.07 -2.18
CA ALA A 100 12.35 -11.51 -2.21
C ALA A 100 11.79 -12.18 -3.49
N VAL A 101 10.56 -11.85 -3.89
CA VAL A 101 9.94 -12.35 -5.12
C VAL A 101 10.72 -11.86 -6.34
N ALA A 102 11.15 -10.61 -6.39
CA ALA A 102 11.92 -10.06 -7.50
C ALA A 102 13.25 -10.81 -7.69
N VAL A 103 13.94 -11.12 -6.60
CA VAL A 103 15.20 -11.89 -6.67
C VAL A 103 14.96 -13.34 -7.09
N VAL A 104 14.02 -14.03 -6.44
CA VAL A 104 13.82 -15.47 -6.63
C VAL A 104 13.10 -15.81 -7.94
N TRP A 105 12.11 -15.01 -8.31
CA TRP A 105 11.27 -15.30 -9.47
C TRP A 105 11.72 -14.57 -10.73
N LEU A 106 12.08 -13.29 -10.61
CA LEU A 106 12.46 -12.47 -11.76
C LEU A 106 13.98 -12.43 -11.99
N ASN A 107 14.77 -13.14 -11.16
CA ASN A 107 16.23 -13.18 -11.24
C ASN A 107 16.87 -11.77 -11.30
N VAL A 108 16.28 -10.81 -10.61
CA VAL A 108 16.84 -9.46 -10.51
C VAL A 108 18.09 -9.50 -9.65
N SER A 109 19.20 -8.98 -10.16
CA SER A 109 20.46 -8.90 -9.40
C SER A 109 20.33 -7.86 -8.29
N PHE A 110 20.50 -8.30 -7.05
CA PHE A 110 20.50 -7.42 -5.87
C PHE A 110 21.88 -6.77 -5.71
N GLY A 111 21.92 -5.46 -5.87
CA GLY A 111 23.14 -4.67 -5.65
C GLY A 111 23.38 -4.38 -4.16
N ALA A 112 24.55 -3.85 -3.84
CA ALA A 112 24.91 -3.48 -2.46
C ALA A 112 23.95 -2.43 -1.86
N MET A 113 23.41 -1.51 -2.68
CA MET A 113 22.43 -0.51 -2.24
C MET A 113 21.09 -1.12 -1.89
N ASP A 114 20.67 -2.18 -2.58
CA ASP A 114 19.40 -2.88 -2.31
C ASP A 114 19.49 -3.63 -0.98
N TRP A 115 20.63 -4.25 -0.68
CA TRP A 115 20.90 -4.86 0.61
C TRP A 115 20.92 -3.84 1.75
N LEU A 116 21.52 -2.66 1.55
CA LEU A 116 21.46 -1.56 2.52
C LEU A 116 20.03 -1.08 2.77
N GLY A 117 19.23 -0.88 1.73
CA GLY A 117 17.83 -0.50 1.84
C GLY A 117 17.02 -1.53 2.62
N THR A 118 17.18 -2.81 2.30
CA THR A 118 16.53 -3.93 3.00
C THR A 118 16.92 -3.95 4.48
N LEU A 119 18.19 -3.76 4.80
CA LEU A 119 18.69 -3.71 6.18
C LEU A 119 18.04 -2.55 6.97
N PHE A 120 17.95 -1.35 6.38
CA PHE A 120 17.30 -0.21 7.03
C PHE A 120 15.81 -0.44 7.29
N ILE A 121 15.10 -1.09 6.38
CA ILE A 121 13.70 -1.47 6.59
C ILE A 121 13.59 -2.43 7.78
N LEU A 122 14.42 -3.47 7.84
CA LEU A 122 14.44 -4.44 8.94
C LEU A 122 14.74 -3.79 10.28
N ILE A 123 15.74 -2.89 10.34
CA ILE A 123 16.09 -2.15 11.55
C ILE A 123 14.89 -1.29 12.01
N THR A 124 14.24 -0.60 11.08
CA THR A 124 13.08 0.24 11.39
C THR A 124 11.93 -0.58 11.99
N ILE A 125 11.61 -1.73 11.40
CA ILE A 125 10.58 -2.65 11.92
C ILE A 125 10.93 -3.11 13.33
N PHE A 126 12.19 -3.50 13.55
CA PHE A 126 12.65 -3.98 14.85
C PHE A 126 12.56 -2.88 15.94
N LEU A 127 13.00 -1.67 15.64
CA LEU A 127 12.94 -0.54 16.57
C LEU A 127 11.49 -0.16 16.91
N LEU A 128 10.59 -0.14 15.93
CA LEU A 128 9.18 0.17 16.15
C LEU A 128 8.49 -0.92 16.99
N THR A 129 8.80 -2.18 16.74
CA THR A 129 8.23 -3.31 17.50
C THR A 129 8.68 -3.26 18.97
N LYS A 130 9.93 -2.89 19.23
CA LYS A 130 10.47 -2.76 20.59
C LYS A 130 9.84 -1.58 21.34
N GLY A 131 9.66 -0.43 20.67
CA GLY A 131 9.04 0.76 21.27
C GLY A 131 7.55 0.59 21.59
N THR A 132 6.86 -0.38 20.95
CA THR A 132 5.45 -0.69 21.26
C THR A 132 5.31 -1.56 22.50
N LYS A 133 6.27 -2.45 22.78
CA LYS A 133 6.28 -3.29 23.99
C LYS A 133 6.51 -2.51 25.28
N ASP A 134 7.19 -1.36 25.20
CA ASP A 134 7.50 -0.55 26.39
C ASP A 134 6.33 0.37 26.83
N LYS A 135 5.24 0.39 26.07
CA LYS A 135 4.05 1.23 26.34
C LYS A 135 2.80 0.43 26.73
N SER A 136 2.89 -0.85 26.85
CA SER A 136 1.84 -1.78 27.30
C SER A 136 2.14 -2.32 28.70
#